data_00de0f96c5f0dbff1f33813f0302337c
#
_entry.id   00de0f96c5f0dbff1f33813f0302337c
#
_cell.length_a   1.000
_cell.length_b   1.000
_cell.length_c   1.000
_cell.angle_alpha   90.00
_cell.angle_beta   90.00
_cell.angle_gamma   90.00
#
_symmetry.space_group_name_H-M   'P 1'
#
loop_
_entity.id
_entity.type
_entity.pdbx_description
1 polymer ?
#
loop_
_entity_poly.entity_id
_entity_poly.type
_entity_poly.pdbx_seq_one_letter_code
_entity_poly.pdbx_strand_id
1 'polypeptide(L)'
;ARESEIPPLLVCTSGTAAANYSPAVAEASLAEVPLLVVTADRPPEARGFGAAQTIRQTGIFERHVRTSREAAVPSTDGPPAAYYRALATSVYASALGTPRGPVHLNVPFREPLLPIPLPARDHASGFCDPGLQLTVGELRVAGSRLDELASRIRDTDRGLIVCGPSAQPRSAGATIAELAAGCGWPVLADPLSGLRGYDSICGLLIEPHDVVLRSDGFRERQRPDIVLRFGSLPTSKSLQRALETWRCEQVLFTSAGEWPDPQWLATTVVVCDPGVAASELATRLASSESSASSARDAWTSAWQSSARHARESLARGLEQAPATFEGRAARDLLRALPAGAVFVVGNSMPIRDVDVFCASFRPDITLLGNRGANGIDGVLSTALGAAASSGAPTALLLGDLSFLHDVGALQIAARHRSPVLIVVIDNDGGGIFQLLPCADLGETFERCFVAPHGLELLGAASLAGLETARVASEGDLDRIVTDWAARPRGMIVEVASDRRESADLRATLIAEAAAAVDGSIR
;
A
#
# COMPACT_ATOMS: atom_id res chain seq x y z
N ALA A 1 -2.71 -10.97 -2.10
CA ALA A 1 -3.17 -10.64 -3.45
C ALA A 1 -2.18 -9.72 -4.18
N ARG A 2 -1.74 -8.59 -3.57
CA ARG A 2 -0.77 -7.68 -4.21
C ARG A 2 0.55 -8.35 -4.59
N GLU A 3 0.99 -9.32 -3.79
CA GLU A 3 2.26 -10.01 -4.00
C GLU A 3 2.14 -11.14 -5.03
N SER A 4 1.09 -11.96 -4.94
CA SER A 4 0.90 -13.14 -5.77
C SER A 4 0.01 -12.91 -7.00
N GLU A 5 -0.67 -11.76 -7.07
CA GLU A 5 -1.75 -11.45 -8.03
C GLU A 5 -2.94 -12.43 -7.98
N ILE A 6 -2.95 -13.33 -7.00
CA ILE A 6 -4.03 -14.30 -6.77
C ILE A 6 -4.89 -13.82 -5.62
N PRO A 7 -6.24 -13.68 -5.80
CA PRO A 7 -7.14 -13.32 -4.72
C PRO A 7 -7.10 -14.36 -3.59
N PRO A 8 -6.80 -13.97 -2.34
CA PRO A 8 -6.90 -14.90 -1.21
C PRO A 8 -8.34 -15.24 -0.89
N LEU A 9 -8.56 -16.46 -0.41
CA LEU A 9 -9.84 -16.96 0.05
C LEU A 9 -9.87 -17.00 1.57
N LEU A 10 -10.76 -16.23 2.19
CA LEU A 10 -11.06 -16.28 3.62
C LEU A 10 -12.30 -17.14 3.85
N VAL A 11 -12.19 -18.09 4.77
CA VAL A 11 -13.30 -18.95 5.18
C VAL A 11 -13.46 -18.89 6.68
N CYS A 12 -14.68 -18.65 7.17
CA CYS A 12 -14.96 -18.69 8.60
C CYS A 12 -16.33 -19.32 8.92
N THR A 13 -16.49 -19.65 10.20
CA THR A 13 -17.79 -20.03 10.76
C THR A 13 -18.75 -18.82 10.82
N SER A 14 -20.00 -19.05 11.20
CA SER A 14 -21.02 -18.02 11.39
C SER A 14 -20.76 -17.13 12.61
N GLY A 15 -21.48 -16.03 12.71
CA GLY A 15 -21.46 -15.14 13.87
C GLY A 15 -20.36 -14.08 13.82
N THR A 16 -19.80 -13.73 14.97
CA THR A 16 -18.80 -12.65 15.08
C THR A 16 -17.49 -12.93 14.34
N ALA A 17 -17.20 -14.18 13.99
CA ALA A 17 -16.06 -14.53 13.14
C ALA A 17 -16.15 -13.80 11.78
N ALA A 18 -17.34 -13.76 11.17
CA ALA A 18 -17.58 -13.00 9.95
C ALA A 18 -17.38 -11.47 10.18
N ALA A 19 -17.95 -10.93 11.26
CA ALA A 19 -17.85 -9.50 11.58
C ALA A 19 -16.41 -9.01 11.75
N ASN A 20 -15.52 -9.84 12.27
CA ASN A 20 -14.10 -9.50 12.46
C ASN A 20 -13.32 -9.28 11.15
N TYR A 21 -13.87 -9.65 10.00
CA TYR A 21 -13.24 -9.35 8.70
C TYR A 21 -13.50 -7.91 8.21
N SER A 22 -14.41 -7.16 8.86
CA SER A 22 -14.83 -5.84 8.40
C SER A 22 -13.69 -4.86 8.15
N PRO A 23 -12.67 -4.70 9.03
CA PRO A 23 -11.55 -3.80 8.77
C PRO A 23 -10.75 -4.21 7.53
N ALA A 24 -10.45 -5.49 7.38
CA ALA A 24 -9.70 -6.01 6.24
C ALA A 24 -10.49 -5.88 4.92
N VAL A 25 -11.81 -6.06 4.96
CA VAL A 25 -12.68 -5.87 3.80
C VAL A 25 -12.75 -4.40 3.40
N ALA A 26 -12.83 -3.47 4.37
CA ALA A 26 -12.80 -2.04 4.10
C ALA A 26 -11.46 -1.61 3.46
N GLU A 27 -10.34 -2.05 4.03
CA GLU A 27 -9.00 -1.78 3.46
C GLU A 27 -8.89 -2.34 2.03
N ALA A 28 -9.28 -3.60 1.82
CA ALA A 28 -9.23 -4.24 0.50
C ALA A 28 -10.13 -3.52 -0.53
N SER A 29 -11.28 -3.01 -0.10
CA SER A 29 -12.20 -2.26 -0.96
C SER A 29 -11.58 -0.97 -1.48
N LEU A 30 -11.06 -0.14 -0.57
CA LEU A 30 -10.48 1.17 -0.88
C LEU A 30 -9.13 1.04 -1.60
N ALA A 31 -8.41 -0.03 -1.33
CA ALA A 31 -7.12 -0.33 -1.98
C ALA A 31 -7.27 -1.12 -3.28
N GLU A 32 -8.50 -1.41 -3.73
CA GLU A 32 -8.82 -2.20 -4.94
C GLU A 32 -8.13 -3.57 -4.97
N VAL A 33 -8.00 -4.20 -3.80
CA VAL A 33 -7.37 -5.53 -3.65
C VAL A 33 -8.43 -6.61 -3.71
N PRO A 34 -8.35 -7.55 -4.66
CA PRO A 34 -9.31 -8.65 -4.76
C PRO A 34 -9.19 -9.58 -3.56
N LEU A 35 -10.34 -9.91 -2.95
CA LEU A 35 -10.43 -10.74 -1.76
C LEU A 35 -11.75 -11.53 -1.80
N LEU A 36 -11.68 -12.85 -1.63
CA LEU A 36 -12.85 -13.73 -1.59
C LEU A 36 -13.20 -14.02 -0.12
N VAL A 37 -14.32 -13.47 0.37
CA VAL A 37 -14.82 -13.73 1.73
C VAL A 37 -15.96 -14.72 1.66
N VAL A 38 -15.75 -15.92 2.18
CA VAL A 38 -16.75 -16.99 2.24
C VAL A 38 -17.08 -17.27 3.71
N THR A 39 -18.32 -16.98 4.09
CA THR A 39 -18.77 -17.13 5.47
C THR A 39 -19.83 -18.25 5.55
N ALA A 40 -19.62 -19.23 6.43
CA ALA A 40 -20.68 -20.16 6.75
C ALA A 40 -21.77 -19.46 7.55
N ASP A 41 -23.04 -19.88 7.39
CA ASP A 41 -24.16 -19.30 8.12
C ASP A 41 -25.16 -20.36 8.56
N ARG A 42 -26.05 -19.98 9.46
CA ARG A 42 -27.22 -20.77 9.81
C ARG A 42 -28.24 -20.76 8.66
N PRO A 43 -29.03 -21.82 8.51
CA PRO A 43 -30.05 -21.85 7.46
C PRO A 43 -31.14 -20.79 7.71
N PRO A 44 -31.86 -20.34 6.68
CA PRO A 44 -32.84 -19.26 6.80
C PRO A 44 -33.88 -19.45 7.92
N GLU A 45 -34.33 -20.68 8.15
CA GLU A 45 -35.32 -21.01 9.19
C GLU A 45 -34.80 -20.84 10.63
N ALA A 46 -33.49 -20.76 10.84
CA ALA A 46 -32.89 -20.54 12.17
C ALA A 46 -32.60 -19.06 12.47
N ARG A 47 -32.68 -18.21 11.45
CA ARG A 47 -32.35 -16.78 11.58
C ARG A 47 -33.50 -16.00 12.17
N GLY A 48 -33.20 -15.09 13.10
CA GLY A 48 -34.23 -14.24 13.74
C GLY A 48 -34.98 -14.92 14.90
N PHE A 49 -34.64 -16.14 15.25
CA PHE A 49 -35.29 -16.90 16.33
C PHE A 49 -34.33 -17.19 17.52
N GLY A 50 -33.24 -16.45 17.65
CA GLY A 50 -32.32 -16.58 18.79
C GLY A 50 -31.39 -17.80 18.73
N ALA A 51 -31.22 -18.41 17.56
CA ALA A 51 -30.26 -19.52 17.41
C ALA A 51 -28.84 -19.06 17.78
N ALA A 52 -28.10 -19.92 18.47
CA ALA A 52 -26.74 -19.63 18.92
C ALA A 52 -25.81 -19.31 17.75
N GLN A 53 -24.89 -18.36 17.95
CA GLN A 53 -23.88 -17.94 16.97
C GLN A 53 -24.49 -17.49 15.64
N THR A 54 -25.65 -16.80 15.71
CA THR A 54 -26.39 -16.31 14.56
C THR A 54 -26.52 -14.79 14.64
N ILE A 55 -26.04 -14.10 13.61
CA ILE A 55 -26.16 -12.66 13.44
C ILE A 55 -26.81 -12.33 12.09
N ARG A 56 -27.09 -11.05 11.80
CA ARG A 56 -27.50 -10.63 10.46
C ARG A 56 -26.28 -10.62 9.55
N GLN A 57 -25.98 -11.76 8.95
CA GLN A 57 -24.74 -11.99 8.22
C GLN A 57 -24.88 -11.68 6.72
N THR A 58 -26.06 -11.92 6.15
CA THR A 58 -26.35 -11.54 4.77
C THR A 58 -26.17 -10.03 4.60
N GLY A 59 -25.33 -9.62 3.66
CA GLY A 59 -25.06 -8.21 3.39
C GLY A 59 -24.18 -7.49 4.42
N ILE A 60 -23.56 -8.18 5.37
CA ILE A 60 -22.73 -7.57 6.44
C ILE A 60 -21.60 -6.69 5.91
N PHE A 61 -21.09 -6.97 4.71
CA PHE A 61 -20.03 -6.20 4.04
C PHE A 61 -20.52 -5.40 2.83
N GLU A 62 -21.83 -5.29 2.61
CA GLU A 62 -22.43 -4.84 1.34
C GLU A 62 -21.87 -3.51 0.82
N ARG A 63 -21.54 -2.57 1.71
CA ARG A 63 -20.98 -1.26 1.33
C ARG A 63 -19.50 -1.29 0.90
N HIS A 64 -18.81 -2.39 1.20
CA HIS A 64 -17.39 -2.53 0.97
C HIS A 64 -17.03 -3.62 -0.03
N VAL A 65 -18.00 -4.39 -0.52
CA VAL A 65 -17.74 -5.48 -1.47
C VAL A 65 -18.25 -5.16 -2.87
N ARG A 66 -17.61 -5.69 -3.90
CA ARG A 66 -18.04 -5.53 -5.29
C ARG A 66 -19.33 -6.29 -5.56
N THR A 67 -19.54 -7.41 -4.87
CA THR A 67 -20.79 -8.16 -4.85
C THR A 67 -20.94 -8.92 -3.55
N SER A 68 -22.17 -9.05 -3.09
CA SER A 68 -22.56 -9.93 -1.99
C SER A 68 -23.59 -10.92 -2.51
N ARG A 69 -23.37 -12.22 -2.28
CA ARG A 69 -24.25 -13.30 -2.71
C ARG A 69 -24.52 -14.24 -1.55
N GLU A 70 -25.69 -14.86 -1.56
CA GLU A 70 -26.01 -15.97 -0.68
C GLU A 70 -26.19 -17.24 -1.53
N ALA A 71 -25.53 -18.32 -1.13
CA ALA A 71 -25.69 -19.62 -1.78
C ALA A 71 -27.00 -20.28 -1.33
N ALA A 72 -27.59 -21.09 -2.18
CA ALA A 72 -28.67 -21.97 -1.77
C ALA A 72 -28.14 -22.97 -0.71
N VAL A 73 -29.00 -23.33 0.25
CA VAL A 73 -28.65 -24.36 1.23
C VAL A 73 -28.43 -25.69 0.51
N PRO A 74 -27.28 -26.37 0.70
CA PRO A 74 -27.04 -27.67 0.10
C PRO A 74 -28.05 -28.72 0.62
N SER A 75 -28.65 -29.48 -0.30
CA SER A 75 -29.53 -30.61 0.01
C SER A 75 -29.51 -31.62 -1.12
N THR A 76 -30.01 -32.85 -0.85
CA THR A 76 -30.11 -33.92 -1.86
C THR A 76 -30.97 -33.53 -3.06
N ASP A 77 -32.03 -32.75 -2.81
CA ASP A 77 -32.96 -32.26 -3.83
C ASP A 77 -32.67 -30.80 -4.21
N GLY A 78 -31.52 -30.28 -3.80
CA GLY A 78 -31.08 -28.91 -4.03
C GLY A 78 -30.45 -28.69 -5.39
N PRO A 79 -29.90 -27.47 -5.62
CA PRO A 79 -29.25 -27.16 -6.87
C PRO A 79 -28.08 -28.09 -7.17
N PRO A 80 -27.84 -28.41 -8.45
CA PRO A 80 -26.72 -29.28 -8.84
C PRO A 80 -25.36 -28.60 -8.61
N ALA A 81 -24.27 -29.39 -8.60
CA ALA A 81 -22.90 -28.89 -8.44
C ALA A 81 -22.56 -27.76 -9.46
N ALA A 82 -23.15 -27.81 -10.64
CA ALA A 82 -22.97 -26.75 -11.67
C ALA A 82 -23.43 -25.37 -11.19
N TYR A 83 -24.47 -25.28 -10.35
CA TYR A 83 -24.92 -24.02 -9.74
C TYR A 83 -23.83 -23.42 -8.85
N TYR A 84 -23.27 -24.21 -7.92
CA TYR A 84 -22.24 -23.71 -7.01
C TYR A 84 -20.97 -23.31 -7.75
N ARG A 85 -20.62 -24.04 -8.80
CA ARG A 85 -19.49 -23.70 -9.68
C ARG A 85 -19.74 -22.37 -10.41
N ALA A 86 -20.90 -22.20 -11.00
CA ALA A 86 -21.28 -20.94 -11.68
C ALA A 86 -21.33 -19.76 -10.68
N LEU A 87 -21.87 -19.98 -9.48
CA LEU A 87 -21.91 -18.97 -8.41
C LEU A 87 -20.49 -18.56 -8.00
N ALA A 88 -19.60 -19.52 -7.71
CA ALA A 88 -18.22 -19.25 -7.34
C ALA A 88 -17.48 -18.50 -8.45
N THR A 89 -17.63 -18.91 -9.70
CA THR A 89 -17.03 -18.24 -10.86
C THR A 89 -17.54 -16.81 -11.02
N SER A 90 -18.85 -16.58 -10.84
CA SER A 90 -19.46 -15.26 -10.90
C SER A 90 -18.94 -14.32 -9.82
N VAL A 91 -18.78 -14.82 -8.59
CA VAL A 91 -18.22 -14.06 -7.47
C VAL A 91 -16.74 -13.76 -7.71
N TYR A 92 -15.97 -14.74 -8.19
CA TYR A 92 -14.57 -14.57 -8.56
C TYR A 92 -14.39 -13.53 -9.68
N ALA A 93 -15.22 -13.58 -10.72
CA ALA A 93 -15.22 -12.60 -11.80
C ALA A 93 -15.45 -11.17 -11.28
N SER A 94 -16.36 -11.01 -10.32
CA SER A 94 -16.64 -9.71 -9.69
C SER A 94 -15.44 -9.19 -8.88
N ALA A 95 -14.65 -10.06 -8.27
CA ALA A 95 -13.45 -9.65 -7.54
C ALA A 95 -12.34 -9.11 -8.46
N LEU A 96 -12.24 -9.67 -9.67
CA LEU A 96 -11.24 -9.31 -10.68
C LEU A 96 -11.69 -8.21 -11.64
N GLY A 97 -13.00 -7.88 -11.65
CA GLY A 97 -13.56 -6.82 -12.49
C GLY A 97 -12.97 -5.44 -12.16
N THR A 98 -13.30 -4.44 -12.98
CA THR A 98 -12.84 -3.06 -12.78
C THR A 98 -13.97 -2.24 -12.14
N PRO A 99 -13.76 -1.66 -10.94
CA PRO A 99 -12.57 -1.77 -10.08
C PRO A 99 -12.48 -3.13 -9.39
N ARG A 100 -11.26 -3.64 -9.23
CA ARG A 100 -11.00 -4.85 -8.43
C ARG A 100 -11.41 -4.63 -6.97
N GLY A 101 -11.66 -5.71 -6.23
CA GLY A 101 -11.94 -5.56 -4.81
C GLY A 101 -12.49 -6.81 -4.14
N PRO A 102 -12.87 -6.70 -2.86
CA PRO A 102 -13.42 -7.80 -2.10
C PRO A 102 -14.83 -8.18 -2.57
N VAL A 103 -15.16 -9.45 -2.41
CA VAL A 103 -16.50 -10.03 -2.64
C VAL A 103 -16.90 -10.88 -1.46
N HIS A 104 -18.20 -11.03 -1.24
CA HIS A 104 -18.75 -11.83 -0.16
C HIS A 104 -19.68 -12.92 -0.67
N LEU A 105 -19.45 -14.16 -0.23
CA LEU A 105 -20.32 -15.30 -0.44
C LEU A 105 -20.74 -15.87 0.91
N ASN A 106 -22.02 -15.69 1.27
CA ASN A 106 -22.62 -16.29 2.46
C ASN A 106 -23.14 -17.68 2.11
N VAL A 107 -22.74 -18.70 2.88
CA VAL A 107 -23.06 -20.11 2.59
C VAL A 107 -23.78 -20.71 3.79
N PRO A 108 -25.12 -20.78 3.75
CA PRO A 108 -25.88 -21.38 4.82
C PRO A 108 -25.87 -22.92 4.74
N PHE A 109 -25.82 -23.58 5.91
CA PHE A 109 -25.84 -25.03 6.04
C PHE A 109 -26.89 -25.49 7.04
N ARG A 110 -27.46 -26.68 6.79
CA ARG A 110 -28.30 -27.45 7.73
C ARG A 110 -27.49 -28.61 8.33
N GLU A 111 -27.91 -29.07 9.47
CA GLU A 111 -27.41 -30.32 10.03
C GLU A 111 -27.81 -31.54 9.17
N PRO A 112 -26.93 -32.56 9.04
CA PRO A 112 -25.63 -32.72 9.71
C PRO A 112 -24.53 -31.91 9.02
N LEU A 113 -23.64 -31.27 9.81
CA LEU A 113 -22.57 -30.40 9.29
C LEU A 113 -21.32 -31.21 8.89
N LEU A 114 -21.18 -32.42 9.41
CA LEU A 114 -20.08 -33.29 9.01
C LEU A 114 -20.39 -33.95 7.68
N PRO A 115 -19.41 -34.07 6.77
CA PRO A 115 -19.62 -34.76 5.51
C PRO A 115 -19.97 -36.22 5.77
N ILE A 116 -21.07 -36.69 5.21
CA ILE A 116 -21.41 -38.09 5.18
C ILE A 116 -20.45 -38.74 4.18
N PRO A 117 -19.70 -39.83 4.57
CA PRO A 117 -18.85 -40.52 3.63
C PRO A 117 -19.69 -41.02 2.44
N LEU A 118 -19.53 -40.43 1.29
CA LEU A 118 -20.11 -40.99 0.08
C LEU A 118 -19.31 -42.28 -0.25
N PRO A 119 -19.99 -43.36 -0.70
CA PRO A 119 -19.29 -44.50 -1.22
C PRO A 119 -18.32 -44.01 -2.30
N ALA A 120 -17.12 -44.55 -2.30
CA ALA A 120 -16.06 -44.18 -3.23
C ALA A 120 -16.59 -44.31 -4.70
N ARG A 121 -17.21 -43.27 -5.20
CA ARG A 121 -17.34 -43.08 -6.62
C ARG A 121 -15.96 -42.68 -7.10
N ASP A 122 -15.53 -43.31 -8.18
CA ASP A 122 -14.29 -42.97 -8.84
C ASP A 122 -14.12 -41.46 -8.94
N HIS A 123 -13.41 -40.86 -8.00
CA HIS A 123 -13.11 -39.43 -8.00
C HIS A 123 -12.27 -39.02 -9.21
N ALA A 124 -11.69 -40.00 -9.93
CA ALA A 124 -10.90 -39.78 -11.13
C ALA A 124 -11.74 -39.39 -12.36
N SER A 125 -13.01 -39.77 -12.45
CA SER A 125 -13.85 -39.50 -13.63
C SER A 125 -14.75 -38.26 -13.52
N GLY A 126 -14.89 -37.68 -12.33
CA GLY A 126 -15.81 -36.55 -12.08
C GLY A 126 -15.18 -35.17 -12.07
N PHE A 127 -13.86 -35.07 -12.02
CA PHE A 127 -13.14 -33.79 -11.98
C PHE A 127 -12.55 -33.35 -13.34
N CYS A 128 -12.76 -34.12 -14.39
CA CYS A 128 -12.36 -33.76 -15.76
C CYS A 128 -13.46 -33.05 -16.56
N ASP A 129 -14.46 -32.47 -15.90
CA ASP A 129 -15.34 -31.53 -16.58
C ASP A 129 -14.51 -30.27 -16.89
N PRO A 130 -14.35 -29.86 -18.15
CA PRO A 130 -13.67 -28.62 -18.47
C PRO A 130 -14.40 -27.50 -17.74
N GLY A 131 -13.79 -26.99 -16.66
CA GLY A 131 -14.41 -25.99 -15.80
C GLY A 131 -14.89 -24.80 -16.60
N LEU A 132 -15.83 -24.05 -16.07
CA LEU A 132 -16.30 -22.81 -16.66
C LEU A 132 -15.08 -21.90 -16.94
N GLN A 133 -14.83 -21.59 -18.20
CA GLN A 133 -13.77 -20.68 -18.59
C GLN A 133 -14.19 -19.25 -18.30
N LEU A 134 -13.35 -18.50 -17.62
CA LEU A 134 -13.56 -17.09 -17.30
C LEU A 134 -12.52 -16.23 -18.05
N THR A 135 -13.01 -15.23 -18.77
CA THR A 135 -12.18 -14.15 -19.31
C THR A 135 -12.70 -12.84 -18.76
N VAL A 136 -11.85 -12.08 -18.10
CA VAL A 136 -12.14 -10.73 -17.60
C VAL A 136 -11.55 -9.73 -18.58
N GLY A 137 -12.38 -8.79 -19.06
CA GLY A 137 -11.94 -7.72 -19.97
C GLY A 137 -11.23 -6.59 -19.23
N GLU A 138 -10.53 -5.74 -20.01
CA GLU A 138 -9.87 -4.52 -19.54
C GLU A 138 -10.70 -3.30 -19.95
N LEU A 139 -10.73 -2.28 -19.08
CA LEU A 139 -11.38 -1.01 -19.40
C LEU A 139 -10.40 -0.10 -20.15
N ARG A 140 -10.64 0.14 -21.43
CA ARG A 140 -9.78 0.89 -22.33
C ARG A 140 -10.36 2.24 -22.69
N VAL A 141 -9.50 3.20 -22.98
CA VAL A 141 -9.85 4.53 -23.49
C VAL A 141 -9.95 4.48 -25.01
N ALA A 142 -10.88 5.26 -25.60
CA ALA A 142 -10.96 5.37 -27.05
C ALA A 142 -9.65 5.92 -27.64
N GLY A 143 -9.16 5.31 -28.74
CA GLY A 143 -7.87 5.65 -29.35
C GLY A 143 -7.72 7.13 -29.68
N SER A 144 -8.77 7.77 -30.22
CA SER A 144 -8.76 9.21 -30.55
C SER A 144 -8.50 10.10 -29.33
N ARG A 145 -9.00 9.73 -28.16
CA ARG A 145 -8.75 10.50 -26.91
C ARG A 145 -7.33 10.34 -26.42
N LEU A 146 -6.76 9.14 -26.59
CA LEU A 146 -5.33 8.92 -26.31
C LEU A 146 -4.43 9.63 -27.31
N ASP A 147 -4.83 9.73 -28.58
CA ASP A 147 -4.09 10.48 -29.59
C ASP A 147 -4.07 11.98 -29.28
N GLU A 148 -5.21 12.56 -28.87
CA GLU A 148 -5.30 13.94 -28.38
C GLU A 148 -4.37 14.19 -27.18
N LEU A 149 -4.41 13.29 -26.19
CA LEU A 149 -3.58 13.41 -24.99
C LEU A 149 -2.09 13.22 -25.31
N ALA A 150 -1.73 12.28 -26.16
CA ALA A 150 -0.36 12.07 -26.61
C ALA A 150 0.19 13.30 -27.36
N SER A 151 -0.61 13.94 -28.25
CA SER A 151 -0.22 15.21 -28.87
C SER A 151 0.05 16.28 -27.83
N ARG A 152 -0.84 16.42 -26.86
CA ARG A 152 -0.72 17.41 -25.80
C ARG A 152 0.51 17.19 -24.92
N ILE A 153 0.86 15.94 -24.60
CA ILE A 153 2.09 15.58 -23.88
C ILE A 153 3.32 16.00 -24.69
N ARG A 154 3.33 15.75 -26.00
CA ARG A 154 4.44 16.16 -26.88
C ARG A 154 4.65 17.66 -26.90
N ASP A 155 3.56 18.42 -26.93
CA ASP A 155 3.57 19.88 -27.06
C ASP A 155 3.84 20.60 -25.73
N THR A 156 3.95 19.85 -24.60
CA THR A 156 4.16 20.42 -23.27
C THR A 156 5.59 20.19 -22.78
N ASP A 157 6.28 21.28 -22.43
CA ASP A 157 7.62 21.23 -21.84
C ASP A 157 7.60 21.05 -20.32
N ARG A 158 6.62 21.63 -19.64
CA ARG A 158 6.52 21.68 -18.18
C ARG A 158 5.48 20.69 -17.65
N GLY A 159 5.71 19.41 -17.86
CA GLY A 159 4.83 18.36 -17.37
C GLY A 159 5.38 17.68 -16.11
N LEU A 160 4.48 17.07 -15.34
CA LEU A 160 4.79 16.21 -14.20
C LEU A 160 3.97 14.92 -14.24
N ILE A 161 4.55 13.85 -13.72
CA ILE A 161 3.84 12.61 -13.44
C ILE A 161 3.80 12.43 -11.92
N VAL A 162 2.59 12.26 -11.35
CA VAL A 162 2.37 12.04 -9.93
C VAL A 162 1.75 10.66 -9.75
N CYS A 163 2.40 9.82 -8.96
CA CYS A 163 1.94 8.46 -8.68
C CYS A 163 1.77 8.24 -7.18
N GLY A 164 0.52 8.05 -6.76
CA GLY A 164 0.18 7.62 -5.42
C GLY A 164 0.27 6.10 -5.24
N PRO A 165 -0.13 5.55 -4.07
CA PRO A 165 -0.23 4.12 -3.84
C PRO A 165 -1.02 3.41 -4.94
N SER A 166 -0.50 2.28 -5.43
CA SER A 166 -1.10 1.52 -6.53
C SER A 166 -1.73 0.22 -6.05
N ALA A 167 -2.88 -0.13 -6.63
CA ALA A 167 -3.50 -1.44 -6.46
C ALA A 167 -2.67 -2.56 -7.13
N GLN A 168 -1.96 -2.23 -8.19
CA GLN A 168 -1.14 -3.13 -9.01
C GLN A 168 0.29 -2.57 -9.19
N PRO A 169 1.09 -2.50 -8.10
CA PRO A 169 2.35 -1.77 -8.13
C PRO A 169 3.38 -2.36 -9.12
N ARG A 170 3.32 -3.65 -9.41
CA ARG A 170 4.25 -4.29 -10.35
C ARG A 170 3.85 -4.06 -11.81
N SER A 171 2.63 -4.45 -12.19
CA SER A 171 2.19 -4.38 -13.60
C SER A 171 1.96 -2.95 -14.07
N ALA A 172 1.23 -2.13 -13.32
CA ALA A 172 1.01 -0.72 -13.66
C ALA A 172 2.30 0.11 -13.49
N GLY A 173 3.16 -0.22 -12.53
CA GLY A 173 4.43 0.48 -12.32
C GLY A 173 5.33 0.41 -13.55
N ALA A 174 5.47 -0.75 -14.18
CA ALA A 174 6.29 -0.92 -15.38
C ALA A 174 5.80 -0.05 -16.54
N THR A 175 4.50 -0.07 -16.83
CA THR A 175 3.93 0.70 -17.94
C THR A 175 3.93 2.21 -17.69
N ILE A 176 3.75 2.65 -16.44
CA ILE A 176 3.87 4.07 -16.08
C ILE A 176 5.35 4.52 -16.16
N ALA A 177 6.31 3.66 -15.81
CA ALA A 177 7.73 3.95 -15.99
C ALA A 177 8.09 4.11 -17.49
N GLU A 178 7.56 3.26 -18.37
CA GLU A 178 7.71 3.40 -19.81
C GLU A 178 7.11 4.73 -20.33
N LEU A 179 5.91 5.08 -19.86
CA LEU A 179 5.29 6.37 -20.18
C LEU A 179 6.15 7.54 -19.72
N ALA A 180 6.66 7.48 -18.48
CA ALA A 180 7.51 8.53 -17.91
C ALA A 180 8.80 8.72 -18.72
N ALA A 181 9.45 7.63 -19.10
CA ALA A 181 10.62 7.67 -19.97
C ALA A 181 10.30 8.28 -21.35
N GLY A 182 9.14 7.96 -21.93
CA GLY A 182 8.68 8.54 -23.18
C GLY A 182 8.32 10.04 -23.09
N CYS A 183 7.82 10.49 -21.93
CA CYS A 183 7.52 11.92 -21.69
C CYS A 183 8.80 12.74 -21.42
N GLY A 184 9.80 12.15 -20.75
CA GLY A 184 10.96 12.85 -20.23
C GLY A 184 10.64 13.82 -19.08
N TRP A 185 9.50 13.63 -18.39
CA TRP A 185 9.02 14.51 -17.32
C TRP A 185 9.45 14.02 -15.95
N PRO A 186 9.64 14.93 -14.96
CA PRO A 186 9.88 14.53 -13.57
C PRO A 186 8.72 13.69 -13.01
N VAL A 187 9.08 12.69 -12.19
CA VAL A 187 8.15 11.76 -11.57
C VAL A 187 8.17 11.93 -10.06
N LEU A 188 7.02 12.22 -9.47
CA LEU A 188 6.81 12.33 -8.03
C LEU A 188 6.06 11.07 -7.56
N ALA A 189 6.81 10.09 -7.07
CA ALA A 189 6.29 8.77 -6.75
C ALA A 189 6.17 8.55 -5.24
N ASP A 190 4.96 8.22 -4.77
CA ASP A 190 4.75 7.69 -3.41
C ASP A 190 5.55 6.39 -3.22
N PRO A 191 6.03 6.07 -2.00
CA PRO A 191 6.71 4.80 -1.73
C PRO A 191 5.94 3.57 -2.24
N LEU A 192 4.64 3.57 -2.14
CA LEU A 192 3.77 2.45 -2.53
C LEU A 192 3.22 2.54 -3.96
N SER A 193 3.74 3.45 -4.76
CA SER A 193 3.37 3.59 -6.18
C SER A 193 3.84 2.41 -7.04
N GLY A 194 4.87 1.68 -6.58
CA GLY A 194 5.57 0.67 -7.35
C GLY A 194 6.59 1.23 -8.35
N LEU A 195 6.83 2.56 -8.34
CA LEU A 195 7.74 3.21 -9.30
C LEU A 195 9.14 3.43 -8.78
N ARG A 196 9.32 3.50 -7.45
CA ARG A 196 10.65 3.67 -6.87
C ARG A 196 11.47 2.42 -7.12
N GLY A 197 12.61 2.54 -7.79
CA GLY A 197 13.49 1.44 -8.12
C GLY A 197 13.53 1.03 -9.61
N TYR A 198 12.74 1.65 -10.49
CA TYR A 198 12.89 1.41 -11.94
C TYR A 198 14.08 2.20 -12.51
N ASP A 199 15.10 1.48 -13.00
CA ASP A 199 16.30 2.09 -13.60
C ASP A 199 15.99 2.98 -14.80
N SER A 200 14.95 2.63 -15.58
CA SER A 200 14.53 3.40 -16.76
C SER A 200 14.10 4.83 -16.47
N ILE A 201 13.71 5.13 -15.23
CA ILE A 201 13.29 6.46 -14.79
C ILE A 201 14.13 7.02 -13.64
N CYS A 202 15.25 6.39 -13.29
CA CYS A 202 16.07 6.82 -12.14
C CYS A 202 16.49 8.30 -12.26
N GLY A 203 16.74 8.79 -13.47
CA GLY A 203 17.02 10.19 -13.73
C GLY A 203 15.80 11.13 -13.68
N LEU A 204 14.58 10.60 -13.78
CA LEU A 204 13.33 11.39 -13.75
C LEU A 204 12.67 11.35 -12.37
N LEU A 205 13.04 10.40 -11.53
CA LEU A 205 12.46 10.22 -10.20
C LEU A 205 12.98 11.30 -9.24
N ILE A 206 12.07 12.06 -8.68
CA ILE A 206 12.38 13.17 -7.76
C ILE A 206 12.20 12.69 -6.32
N GLU A 207 13.31 12.37 -5.69
CA GLU A 207 13.36 11.94 -4.28
C GLU A 207 14.35 12.80 -3.49
N PRO A 208 13.95 13.33 -2.32
CA PRO A 208 12.62 13.30 -1.69
C PRO A 208 11.74 14.48 -2.16
N HIS A 209 10.72 14.22 -2.93
CA HIS A 209 9.82 15.25 -3.45
C HIS A 209 9.07 16.01 -2.35
N ASP A 210 8.75 15.35 -1.22
CA ASP A 210 8.10 16.03 -0.07
C ASP A 210 8.94 17.22 0.40
N VAL A 211 10.25 17.07 0.50
CA VAL A 211 11.17 18.12 0.95
C VAL A 211 11.36 19.20 -0.11
N VAL A 212 11.56 18.80 -1.37
CA VAL A 212 11.70 19.74 -2.49
C VAL A 212 10.50 20.70 -2.57
N LEU A 213 9.29 20.15 -2.36
CA LEU A 213 8.04 20.92 -2.43
C LEU A 213 7.75 21.76 -1.17
N ARG A 214 8.57 21.67 -0.14
CA ARG A 214 8.52 22.59 1.02
C ARG A 214 9.19 23.93 0.74
N SER A 215 10.06 24.01 -0.26
CA SER A 215 10.59 25.27 -0.75
C SER A 215 9.48 26.03 -1.49
N ASP A 216 8.99 27.13 -0.91
CA ASP A 216 7.97 27.98 -1.53
C ASP A 216 8.53 28.60 -2.83
N GLY A 217 9.79 29.04 -2.82
CA GLY A 217 10.45 29.62 -3.98
C GLY A 217 10.57 28.63 -5.14
N PHE A 218 10.87 27.35 -4.85
CA PHE A 218 10.89 26.31 -5.87
C PHE A 218 9.47 26.05 -6.42
N ARG A 219 8.50 25.83 -5.54
CA ARG A 219 7.12 25.52 -5.91
C ARG A 219 6.49 26.61 -6.76
N GLU A 220 6.80 27.89 -6.51
CA GLU A 220 6.30 29.01 -7.31
C GLU A 220 6.94 29.11 -8.69
N ARG A 221 8.25 28.85 -8.80
CA ARG A 221 8.98 28.91 -10.10
C ARG A 221 8.73 27.68 -10.95
N GLN A 222 8.62 26.52 -10.32
CA GLN A 222 8.44 25.23 -10.99
C GLN A 222 6.97 24.80 -10.99
N ARG A 223 6.10 25.66 -11.53
CA ARG A 223 4.69 25.32 -11.78
C ARG A 223 4.57 24.51 -13.06
N PRO A 224 3.96 23.31 -13.03
CA PRO A 224 3.68 22.55 -14.23
C PRO A 224 2.53 23.16 -15.04
N ASP A 225 2.51 22.91 -16.34
CA ASP A 225 1.38 23.22 -17.22
C ASP A 225 0.35 22.06 -17.19
N ILE A 226 0.84 20.82 -17.06
CA ILE A 226 0.02 19.60 -16.96
C ILE A 226 0.60 18.64 -15.93
N VAL A 227 -0.28 17.96 -15.20
CA VAL A 227 0.06 16.85 -14.28
C VAL A 227 -0.74 15.62 -14.66
N LEU A 228 -0.07 14.51 -14.94
CA LEU A 228 -0.68 13.20 -15.08
C LEU A 228 -0.68 12.52 -13.71
N ARG A 229 -1.86 12.12 -13.22
CA ARG A 229 -2.03 11.54 -11.88
C ARG A 229 -2.47 10.08 -12.00
N PHE A 230 -1.74 9.19 -11.33
CA PHE A 230 -2.00 7.75 -11.25
C PHE A 230 -2.06 7.29 -9.79
N GLY A 231 -2.83 6.24 -9.52
CA GLY A 231 -2.96 5.66 -8.19
C GLY A 231 -3.78 6.51 -7.22
N SER A 232 -3.72 6.13 -5.94
CA SER A 232 -4.44 6.81 -4.87
C SER A 232 -3.78 8.13 -4.47
N LEU A 233 -4.36 8.84 -3.48
CA LEU A 233 -3.79 10.09 -2.98
C LEU A 233 -2.40 9.86 -2.37
N PRO A 234 -1.34 10.58 -2.82
CA PRO A 234 0.00 10.44 -2.26
C PRO A 234 0.06 10.76 -0.76
N THR A 235 0.99 10.11 -0.04
CA THR A 235 1.22 10.31 1.39
C THR A 235 1.73 11.73 1.71
N SER A 236 2.56 12.30 0.83
CA SER A 236 3.18 13.62 1.00
C SER A 236 2.16 14.75 1.08
N LYS A 237 2.14 15.45 2.21
CA LYS A 237 1.28 16.64 2.41
C LYS A 237 1.76 17.84 1.61
N SER A 238 3.07 18.01 1.41
CA SER A 238 3.62 19.08 0.59
C SER A 238 3.25 18.90 -0.88
N LEU A 239 3.23 17.66 -1.38
CA LEU A 239 2.73 17.36 -2.72
C LEU A 239 1.23 17.66 -2.86
N GLN A 240 0.41 17.24 -1.88
CA GLN A 240 -1.02 17.56 -1.90
C GLN A 240 -1.24 19.08 -1.97
N ARG A 241 -0.53 19.86 -1.12
CA ARG A 241 -0.59 21.33 -1.13
C ARG A 241 -0.08 21.93 -2.45
N ALA A 242 0.96 21.35 -3.03
CA ALA A 242 1.46 21.80 -4.32
C ALA A 242 0.41 21.63 -5.43
N LEU A 243 -0.24 20.46 -5.50
CA LEU A 243 -1.33 20.19 -6.43
C LEU A 243 -2.50 21.19 -6.27
N GLU A 244 -2.83 21.60 -5.04
CA GLU A 244 -3.86 22.62 -4.76
C GLU A 244 -3.46 24.02 -5.25
N THR A 245 -2.17 24.37 -5.10
CA THR A 245 -1.67 25.72 -5.44
C THR A 245 -1.33 25.88 -6.91
N TRP A 246 -0.95 24.81 -7.58
CA TRP A 246 -0.69 24.80 -9.01
C TRP A 246 -2.01 24.82 -9.80
N ARG A 247 -2.37 25.97 -10.32
CA ARG A 247 -3.55 26.10 -11.18
C ARG A 247 -3.22 25.64 -12.60
N CYS A 248 -3.01 24.35 -12.78
CA CYS A 248 -2.66 23.70 -14.02
C CYS A 248 -3.69 22.65 -14.41
N GLU A 249 -3.56 22.11 -15.61
CA GLU A 249 -4.33 20.95 -15.99
C GLU A 249 -3.90 19.72 -15.18
N GLN A 250 -4.87 18.98 -14.65
CA GLN A 250 -4.64 17.74 -13.94
C GLN A 250 -5.48 16.62 -14.56
N VAL A 251 -4.81 15.64 -15.17
CA VAL A 251 -5.44 14.47 -15.79
C VAL A 251 -5.33 13.30 -14.80
N LEU A 252 -6.44 12.89 -14.25
CA LEU A 252 -6.54 11.78 -13.30
C LEU A 252 -6.91 10.49 -14.04
N PHE A 253 -6.04 9.48 -13.99
CA PHE A 253 -6.31 8.12 -14.46
C PHE A 253 -6.76 7.28 -13.27
N THR A 254 -7.95 6.69 -13.36
CA THR A 254 -8.54 5.90 -12.27
C THR A 254 -9.36 4.75 -12.81
N SER A 255 -9.50 3.67 -12.02
CA SER A 255 -10.46 2.61 -12.29
C SER A 255 -11.88 3.13 -12.02
N ALA A 256 -12.90 2.42 -12.49
CA ALA A 256 -14.29 2.79 -12.22
C ALA A 256 -14.61 2.57 -10.73
N GLY A 257 -14.54 3.58 -9.92
CA GLY A 257 -14.78 3.52 -8.48
C GLY A 257 -14.79 4.90 -7.85
N GLU A 258 -14.27 5.01 -6.65
CA GLU A 258 -14.06 6.30 -6.00
C GLU A 258 -12.88 7.04 -6.66
N TRP A 259 -13.04 8.33 -6.87
CA TRP A 259 -11.98 9.15 -7.45
C TRP A 259 -11.05 9.64 -6.33
N PRO A 260 -9.73 9.35 -6.41
CA PRO A 260 -8.77 9.78 -5.40
C PRO A 260 -8.41 11.27 -5.56
N ASP A 261 -9.39 12.14 -5.48
CA ASP A 261 -9.29 13.59 -5.69
C ASP A 261 -10.16 14.37 -4.68
N PRO A 262 -9.83 14.31 -3.37
CA PRO A 262 -10.65 14.91 -2.32
C PRO A 262 -10.65 16.44 -2.33
N GLN A 263 -9.78 17.08 -3.10
CA GLN A 263 -9.73 18.53 -3.29
C GLN A 263 -10.37 18.99 -4.61
N TRP A 264 -10.91 18.07 -5.41
CA TRP A 264 -11.57 18.33 -6.71
C TRP A 264 -10.69 19.12 -7.69
N LEU A 265 -9.44 18.71 -7.82
CA LEU A 265 -8.43 19.39 -8.64
C LEU A 265 -8.35 18.86 -10.08
N ALA A 266 -8.85 17.65 -10.32
CA ALA A 266 -8.82 17.04 -11.64
C ALA A 266 -9.63 17.88 -12.65
N THR A 267 -8.98 18.32 -13.71
CA THR A 267 -9.63 18.99 -14.85
C THR A 267 -10.15 17.98 -15.87
N THR A 268 -9.54 16.81 -15.91
CA THR A 268 -9.93 15.69 -16.75
C THR A 268 -9.82 14.40 -15.93
N VAL A 269 -10.88 13.58 -15.94
CA VAL A 269 -10.88 12.24 -15.34
C VAL A 269 -10.98 11.22 -16.45
N VAL A 270 -10.02 10.30 -16.49
CA VAL A 270 -9.97 9.20 -17.46
C VAL A 270 -10.28 7.91 -16.69
N VAL A 271 -11.50 7.41 -16.84
CA VAL A 271 -11.92 6.15 -16.22
C VAL A 271 -11.47 5.00 -17.09
N CYS A 272 -10.48 4.24 -16.63
CA CYS A 272 -9.84 3.17 -17.40
C CYS A 272 -9.02 2.26 -16.47
N ASP A 273 -8.41 1.20 -17.03
CA ASP A 273 -7.25 0.56 -16.41
C ASP A 273 -6.04 1.49 -16.58
N PRO A 274 -5.47 2.05 -15.48
CA PRO A 274 -4.38 3.02 -15.58
C PRO A 274 -3.11 2.47 -16.22
N GLY A 275 -2.81 1.16 -15.99
CA GLY A 275 -1.64 0.51 -16.58
C GLY A 275 -1.79 0.35 -18.09
N VAL A 276 -2.97 -0.05 -18.56
CA VAL A 276 -3.28 -0.16 -20.00
C VAL A 276 -3.20 1.22 -20.68
N ALA A 277 -3.80 2.24 -20.08
CA ALA A 277 -3.75 3.59 -20.63
C ALA A 277 -2.31 4.14 -20.71
N ALA A 278 -1.49 3.89 -19.67
CA ALA A 278 -0.09 4.27 -19.66
C ALA A 278 0.71 3.60 -20.79
N SER A 279 0.54 2.28 -20.97
CA SER A 279 1.19 1.52 -22.05
C SER A 279 0.78 2.01 -23.44
N GLU A 280 -0.51 2.27 -23.64
CA GLU A 280 -1.01 2.78 -24.93
C GLU A 280 -0.52 4.20 -25.23
N LEU A 281 -0.37 5.06 -24.22
CA LEU A 281 0.22 6.40 -24.35
C LEU A 281 1.72 6.31 -24.65
N ALA A 282 2.46 5.45 -23.93
CA ALA A 282 3.89 5.23 -24.17
C ALA A 282 4.16 4.81 -25.63
N THR A 283 3.36 3.88 -26.14
CA THR A 283 3.44 3.44 -27.55
C THR A 283 3.24 4.59 -28.53
N ARG A 284 2.28 5.48 -28.28
CA ARG A 284 1.99 6.64 -29.13
C ARG A 284 3.10 7.70 -29.08
N LEU A 285 3.74 7.85 -27.92
CA LEU A 285 4.88 8.77 -27.80
C LEU A 285 6.12 8.22 -28.50
N ALA A 286 6.38 6.92 -28.42
CA ALA A 286 7.51 6.28 -29.10
C ALA A 286 7.41 6.27 -30.63
N SER A 287 6.18 6.27 -31.19
CA SER A 287 5.94 6.21 -32.64
C SER A 287 6.17 7.55 -33.38
N SER A 288 6.46 8.63 -32.69
CA SER A 288 6.72 9.93 -33.28
C SER A 288 8.16 10.39 -33.01
N GLU A 289 8.83 10.98 -34.00
CA GLU A 289 10.12 11.63 -33.79
C GLU A 289 9.93 12.79 -32.81
N SER A 290 10.30 12.56 -31.55
CA SER A 290 10.33 13.61 -30.53
C SER A 290 11.57 14.46 -30.76
N SER A 291 11.39 15.71 -31.16
CA SER A 291 12.47 16.69 -31.03
C SER A 291 12.64 16.98 -29.54
N ALA A 292 13.80 16.59 -28.97
CA ALA A 292 14.16 16.98 -27.62
C ALA A 292 14.04 18.51 -27.47
N SER A 293 13.14 18.98 -26.60
CA SER A 293 13.00 20.41 -26.33
C SER A 293 13.99 20.82 -25.26
N SER A 294 14.84 21.82 -25.57
CA SER A 294 15.76 22.38 -24.58
C SER A 294 15.04 22.95 -23.34
N ALA A 295 13.79 23.38 -23.50
CA ALA A 295 12.96 23.86 -22.41
C ALA A 295 12.52 22.72 -21.50
N ARG A 296 12.19 21.55 -22.05
CA ARG A 296 11.86 20.34 -21.28
C ARG A 296 13.08 19.84 -20.50
N ASP A 297 14.26 19.81 -21.14
CA ASP A 297 15.50 19.41 -20.49
C ASP A 297 15.85 20.36 -19.32
N ALA A 298 15.70 21.67 -19.53
CA ALA A 298 15.90 22.67 -18.47
C ALA A 298 14.92 22.50 -17.31
N TRP A 299 13.63 22.21 -17.62
CA TRP A 299 12.60 21.91 -16.64
C TRP A 299 12.99 20.70 -15.78
N THR A 300 13.29 19.58 -16.40
CA THR A 300 13.65 18.32 -15.72
C THR A 300 14.95 18.48 -14.92
N SER A 301 15.96 19.16 -15.47
CA SER A 301 17.22 19.44 -14.79
C SER A 301 17.04 20.27 -13.50
N ALA A 302 16.12 21.22 -13.49
CA ALA A 302 15.82 22.02 -12.29
C ALA A 302 15.27 21.14 -11.15
N TRP A 303 14.35 20.20 -11.45
CA TRP A 303 13.82 19.24 -10.49
C TRP A 303 14.91 18.29 -9.98
N GLN A 304 15.73 17.75 -10.87
CA GLN A 304 16.85 16.85 -10.51
C GLN A 304 17.88 17.55 -9.61
N SER A 305 18.26 18.78 -9.94
CA SER A 305 19.19 19.56 -9.14
C SER A 305 18.65 19.80 -7.73
N SER A 306 17.40 20.20 -7.59
CA SER A 306 16.75 20.45 -6.31
C SER A 306 16.64 19.18 -5.47
N ALA A 307 16.26 18.05 -6.09
CA ALA A 307 16.22 16.75 -5.42
C ALA A 307 17.61 16.32 -4.91
N ARG A 308 18.66 16.56 -5.68
CA ARG A 308 20.04 16.25 -5.27
C ARG A 308 20.43 17.06 -4.03
N HIS A 309 20.20 18.37 -4.00
CA HIS A 309 20.55 19.21 -2.84
C HIS A 309 19.76 18.80 -1.59
N ALA A 310 18.45 18.50 -1.73
CA ALA A 310 17.63 18.01 -0.62
C ALA A 310 18.17 16.68 -0.08
N ARG A 311 18.50 15.75 -0.95
CA ARG A 311 19.02 14.43 -0.61
C ARG A 311 20.36 14.48 0.09
N GLU A 312 21.29 15.31 -0.43
CA GLU A 312 22.61 15.50 0.20
C GLU A 312 22.52 16.14 1.59
N SER A 313 21.59 17.09 1.77
CA SER A 313 21.35 17.71 3.08
C SER A 313 20.77 16.70 4.06
N LEU A 314 19.74 15.96 3.68
CA LEU A 314 19.15 14.90 4.53
C LEU A 314 20.18 13.82 4.88
N ALA A 315 20.99 13.39 3.92
CA ALA A 315 22.00 12.36 4.17
C ALA A 315 23.00 12.80 5.26
N ARG A 316 23.53 14.03 5.17
CA ARG A 316 24.42 14.59 6.20
C ARG A 316 23.75 14.67 7.57
N GLY A 317 22.50 15.11 7.64
CA GLY A 317 21.77 15.21 8.89
C GLY A 317 21.48 13.84 9.51
N LEU A 318 21.13 12.85 8.69
CA LEU A 318 20.87 11.48 9.15
C LEU A 318 22.12 10.76 9.68
N GLU A 319 23.30 11.08 9.16
CA GLU A 319 24.58 10.54 9.69
C GLU A 319 24.88 11.05 11.10
N GLN A 320 24.43 12.25 11.44
CA GLN A 320 24.60 12.86 12.75
C GLN A 320 23.45 12.53 13.72
N ALA A 321 22.32 12.05 13.21
CA ALA A 321 21.16 11.71 14.01
C ALA A 321 21.42 10.47 14.90
N PRO A 322 20.80 10.37 16.08
CA PRO A 322 20.85 9.15 16.89
C PRO A 322 20.37 7.91 16.13
N ALA A 323 20.92 6.73 16.44
CA ALA A 323 20.50 5.46 15.84
C ALA A 323 19.02 5.16 16.11
N THR A 324 18.48 5.68 17.19
CA THR A 324 17.07 5.56 17.61
C THR A 324 16.15 6.59 16.97
N PHE A 325 16.66 7.54 16.18
CA PHE A 325 15.82 8.43 15.40
C PHE A 325 14.99 7.65 14.36
N GLU A 326 13.69 7.79 14.38
CA GLU A 326 12.74 7.01 13.57
C GLU A 326 13.06 7.05 12.07
N GLY A 327 13.38 8.24 11.52
CA GLY A 327 13.76 8.41 10.11
C GLY A 327 15.10 7.72 9.75
N ARG A 328 16.08 7.70 10.68
CA ARG A 328 17.34 6.97 10.51
C ARG A 328 17.10 5.46 10.55
N ALA A 329 16.29 4.98 11.50
CA ALA A 329 15.93 3.57 11.59
C ALA A 329 15.25 3.05 10.32
N ALA A 330 14.32 3.83 9.74
CA ALA A 330 13.66 3.47 8.49
C ALA A 330 14.66 3.35 7.33
N ARG A 331 15.58 4.32 7.19
CA ARG A 331 16.65 4.32 6.16
C ARG A 331 17.59 3.12 6.33
N ASP A 332 18.09 2.92 7.53
CA ASP A 332 19.10 1.89 7.82
C ASP A 332 18.49 0.50 7.65
N LEU A 333 17.25 0.29 8.08
CA LEU A 333 16.51 -0.94 7.81
C LEU A 333 16.43 -1.24 6.31
N LEU A 334 15.95 -0.29 5.50
CA LEU A 334 15.82 -0.49 4.05
C LEU A 334 17.17 -0.81 3.38
N ARG A 335 18.23 -0.13 3.78
CA ARG A 335 19.59 -0.34 3.24
C ARG A 335 20.15 -1.72 3.56
N ALA A 336 19.88 -2.22 4.76
CA ALA A 336 20.39 -3.50 5.24
C ALA A 336 19.63 -4.72 4.72
N LEU A 337 18.42 -4.54 4.17
CA LEU A 337 17.60 -5.65 3.67
C LEU A 337 18.33 -6.45 2.58
N PRO A 338 18.21 -7.80 2.58
CA PRO A 338 18.77 -8.63 1.54
C PRO A 338 18.05 -8.43 0.20
N ALA A 339 18.72 -8.80 -0.89
CA ALA A 339 18.14 -8.76 -2.23
C ALA A 339 16.85 -9.59 -2.31
N GLY A 340 15.84 -9.09 -3.01
CA GLY A 340 14.56 -9.74 -3.18
C GLY A 340 13.65 -9.71 -1.95
N ALA A 341 14.00 -8.95 -0.91
CA ALA A 341 13.18 -8.85 0.29
C ALA A 341 11.84 -8.14 0.03
N VAL A 342 10.85 -8.48 0.84
CA VAL A 342 9.60 -7.73 0.97
C VAL A 342 9.70 -6.82 2.19
N PHE A 343 9.46 -5.53 1.97
CA PHE A 343 9.44 -4.53 3.04
C PHE A 343 8.00 -4.02 3.24
N VAL A 344 7.39 -4.38 4.37
CA VAL A 344 6.06 -3.92 4.73
C VAL A 344 6.18 -2.71 5.66
N VAL A 345 5.46 -1.65 5.37
CA VAL A 345 5.53 -0.40 6.13
C VAL A 345 4.17 -0.05 6.70
N GLY A 346 4.15 0.20 8.01
CA GLY A 346 2.98 0.64 8.74
C GLY A 346 2.57 2.07 8.42
N ASN A 347 1.32 2.37 8.69
CA ASN A 347 0.77 3.72 8.59
C ASN A 347 1.31 4.65 9.69
N SER A 348 0.80 5.87 9.79
CA SER A 348 1.26 6.91 10.70
C SER A 348 2.65 7.44 10.32
N MET A 349 3.65 7.40 11.23
CA MET A 349 4.99 7.93 10.96
C MET A 349 5.83 7.02 10.07
N PRO A 350 5.84 5.68 10.21
CA PRO A 350 6.71 4.81 9.41
C PRO A 350 6.65 5.05 7.91
N ILE A 351 5.47 5.13 7.29
CA ILE A 351 5.37 5.39 5.85
C ILE A 351 5.86 6.79 5.46
N ARG A 352 5.73 7.77 6.35
CA ARG A 352 6.24 9.14 6.14
C ARG A 352 7.75 9.20 6.26
N ASP A 353 8.33 8.39 7.14
CA ASP A 353 9.78 8.25 7.28
C ASP A 353 10.38 7.63 6.04
N VAL A 354 9.74 6.59 5.52
CA VAL A 354 10.14 5.98 4.26
C VAL A 354 10.02 6.98 3.10
N ASP A 355 8.98 7.77 3.04
CA ASP A 355 8.79 8.76 1.97
C ASP A 355 9.85 9.86 1.97
N VAL A 356 10.25 10.34 3.15
CA VAL A 356 11.18 11.47 3.31
C VAL A 356 12.63 11.03 3.37
N PHE A 357 12.96 9.99 4.13
CA PHE A 357 14.33 9.64 4.49
C PHE A 357 14.92 8.45 3.72
N CYS A 358 14.07 7.70 2.98
CA CYS A 358 14.50 6.56 2.18
C CYS A 358 14.52 6.92 0.69
N ALA A 359 15.45 7.76 0.28
CA ALA A 359 15.72 8.02 -1.13
C ALA A 359 16.57 6.88 -1.73
N SER A 360 16.45 6.69 -3.04
CA SER A 360 17.20 5.66 -3.79
C SER A 360 16.80 4.23 -3.39
N PHE A 361 15.53 3.92 -3.61
CA PHE A 361 15.03 2.56 -3.45
C PHE A 361 15.77 1.59 -4.38
N ARG A 362 16.03 0.41 -3.85
CA ARG A 362 16.59 -0.69 -4.61
C ARG A 362 15.48 -1.37 -5.42
N PRO A 363 15.70 -1.62 -6.74
CA PRO A 363 14.66 -2.20 -7.61
C PRO A 363 14.27 -3.63 -7.22
N ASP A 364 15.12 -4.30 -6.47
CA ASP A 364 14.92 -5.68 -6.00
C ASP A 364 14.12 -5.78 -4.68
N ILE A 365 13.74 -4.66 -4.06
CA ILE A 365 12.92 -4.65 -2.84
C ILE A 365 11.44 -4.39 -3.21
N THR A 366 10.55 -5.29 -2.79
CA THR A 366 9.11 -5.08 -2.91
C THR A 366 8.59 -4.32 -1.70
N LEU A 367 8.04 -3.12 -1.90
CA LEU A 367 7.45 -2.32 -0.83
C LEU A 367 5.93 -2.50 -0.80
N LEU A 368 5.39 -2.82 0.39
CA LEU A 368 3.97 -3.02 0.63
C LEU A 368 3.48 -2.18 1.83
N GLY A 369 2.20 -1.86 1.85
CA GLY A 369 1.55 -1.18 2.98
C GLY A 369 0.03 -1.11 2.78
N ASN A 370 -0.70 -0.82 3.86
CA ASN A 370 -2.15 -0.72 3.87
C ASN A 370 -2.55 0.76 3.72
N ARG A 371 -2.83 1.20 2.49
CA ARG A 371 -3.15 2.61 2.18
C ARG A 371 -4.55 2.83 1.60
N GLY A 372 -5.45 1.86 1.77
CA GLY A 372 -6.86 2.04 1.45
C GLY A 372 -7.55 2.89 2.52
N ALA A 373 -7.78 2.30 3.68
CA ALA A 373 -8.38 2.98 4.84
C ALA A 373 -7.35 3.69 5.73
N ASN A 374 -6.07 3.43 5.55
CA ASN A 374 -4.97 3.95 6.36
C ASN A 374 -5.02 3.54 7.85
N GLY A 375 -5.62 2.39 8.17
CA GLY A 375 -5.68 1.84 9.53
C GLY A 375 -4.30 1.45 10.08
N ILE A 376 -4.17 1.46 11.40
CA ILE A 376 -2.97 0.96 12.08
C ILE A 376 -3.13 -0.49 12.55
N ASP A 377 -4.29 -1.07 12.35
CA ASP A 377 -4.67 -2.45 12.60
C ASP A 377 -4.29 -3.36 11.42
N GLY A 378 -4.09 -4.66 11.67
CA GLY A 378 -3.84 -5.68 10.65
C GLY A 378 -2.50 -5.56 9.89
N VAL A 379 -1.59 -4.69 10.32
CA VAL A 379 -0.32 -4.42 9.63
C VAL A 379 0.66 -5.59 9.79
N LEU A 380 0.76 -6.16 10.99
CA LEU A 380 1.56 -7.35 11.26
C LEU A 380 1.00 -8.56 10.50
N SER A 381 -0.32 -8.74 10.51
CA SER A 381 -1.00 -9.79 9.74
C SER A 381 -0.72 -9.66 8.24
N THR A 382 -0.65 -8.44 7.72
CA THR A 382 -0.28 -8.17 6.32
C THR A 382 1.15 -8.62 6.02
N ALA A 383 2.11 -8.34 6.90
CA ALA A 383 3.50 -8.77 6.73
C ALA A 383 3.63 -10.30 6.77
N LEU A 384 2.92 -10.98 7.67
CA LEU A 384 2.87 -12.45 7.74
C LEU A 384 2.27 -13.05 6.46
N GLY A 385 1.20 -12.44 5.93
CA GLY A 385 0.60 -12.85 4.66
C GLY A 385 1.52 -12.62 3.47
N ALA A 386 2.26 -11.52 3.44
CA ALA A 386 3.25 -11.25 2.40
C ALA A 386 4.40 -12.27 2.44
N ALA A 387 4.95 -12.56 3.62
CA ALA A 387 5.97 -13.57 3.80
C ALA A 387 5.51 -14.97 3.35
N ALA A 388 4.29 -15.36 3.71
CA ALA A 388 3.73 -16.65 3.31
C ALA A 388 3.48 -16.76 1.80
N SER A 389 3.14 -15.64 1.14
CA SER A 389 2.85 -15.61 -0.29
C SER A 389 4.10 -15.56 -1.16
N SER A 390 5.10 -14.76 -0.77
CA SER A 390 6.34 -14.57 -1.54
C SER A 390 7.39 -15.64 -1.27
N GLY A 391 7.41 -16.20 -0.05
CA GLY A 391 8.52 -17.01 0.44
C GLY A 391 9.83 -16.24 0.60
N ALA A 392 9.82 -14.91 0.39
CA ALA A 392 10.97 -14.05 0.48
C ALA A 392 11.24 -13.59 1.93
N PRO A 393 12.49 -13.21 2.26
CA PRO A 393 12.78 -12.52 3.50
C PRO A 393 11.88 -11.29 3.63
N THR A 394 11.12 -11.21 4.72
CA THR A 394 10.12 -10.14 4.91
C THR A 394 10.44 -9.34 6.16
N ALA A 395 10.57 -8.04 6.02
CA ALA A 395 10.70 -7.11 7.14
C ALA A 395 9.46 -6.23 7.25
N LEU A 396 9.10 -5.89 8.47
CA LEU A 396 8.00 -5.00 8.82
C LEU A 396 8.53 -3.84 9.66
N LEU A 397 8.20 -2.60 9.29
CA LEU A 397 8.41 -1.39 10.09
C LEU A 397 7.06 -0.82 10.51
N LEU A 398 6.81 -0.72 11.81
CA LEU A 398 5.56 -0.18 12.35
C LEU A 398 5.79 0.53 13.68
N GLY A 399 4.82 1.36 14.10
CA GLY A 399 4.81 1.96 15.44
C GLY A 399 4.25 1.01 16.50
N ASP A 400 4.50 1.34 17.75
CA ASP A 400 4.08 0.64 18.97
C ASP A 400 2.56 0.41 19.04
N LEU A 401 1.74 1.45 18.84
CA LEU A 401 0.27 1.30 18.84
C LEU A 401 -0.21 0.36 17.73
N SER A 402 0.39 0.41 16.55
CA SER A 402 0.06 -0.50 15.46
C SER A 402 0.44 -1.95 15.80
N PHE A 403 1.58 -2.16 16.45
CA PHE A 403 2.01 -3.46 16.94
C PHE A 403 1.04 -4.00 17.99
N LEU A 404 0.63 -3.17 18.96
CA LEU A 404 -0.31 -3.56 20.01
C LEU A 404 -1.71 -3.88 19.46
N HIS A 405 -2.18 -3.16 18.45
CA HIS A 405 -3.46 -3.45 17.79
C HIS A 405 -3.50 -4.84 17.13
N ASP A 406 -2.36 -5.33 16.66
CA ASP A 406 -2.27 -6.59 15.92
C ASP A 406 -1.41 -7.66 16.63
N VAL A 407 -1.15 -7.47 17.92
CA VAL A 407 -0.31 -8.39 18.71
C VAL A 407 -0.82 -9.83 18.68
N GLY A 408 -2.12 -10.04 18.53
CA GLY A 408 -2.73 -11.35 18.35
C GLY A 408 -2.21 -12.13 17.13
N ALA A 409 -1.72 -11.45 16.11
CA ALA A 409 -1.13 -12.05 14.91
C ALA A 409 0.19 -12.81 15.21
N LEU A 410 0.84 -12.55 16.34
CA LEU A 410 2.02 -13.31 16.78
C LEU A 410 1.73 -14.81 16.90
N GLN A 411 0.47 -15.20 17.19
CA GLN A 411 0.07 -16.61 17.18
C GLN A 411 0.19 -17.25 15.79
N ILE A 412 -0.06 -16.47 14.74
CA ILE A 412 0.11 -16.92 13.35
C ILE A 412 1.61 -17.09 13.07
N ALA A 413 2.43 -16.12 13.49
CA ALA A 413 3.89 -16.19 13.35
C ALA A 413 4.46 -17.45 14.01
N ALA A 414 4.03 -17.75 15.24
CA ALA A 414 4.42 -18.95 15.97
C ALA A 414 4.00 -20.25 15.26
N ARG A 415 2.72 -20.34 14.86
CA ARG A 415 2.14 -21.54 14.24
C ARG A 415 2.79 -21.88 12.91
N HIS A 416 3.08 -20.88 12.09
CA HIS A 416 3.64 -21.04 10.76
C HIS A 416 5.16 -20.85 10.71
N ARG A 417 5.80 -20.55 11.85
CA ARG A 417 7.24 -20.27 11.95
C ARG A 417 7.67 -19.25 10.90
N SER A 418 6.86 -18.20 10.74
CA SER A 418 7.06 -17.19 9.70
C SER A 418 8.36 -16.41 9.93
N PRO A 419 9.29 -16.36 8.96
CA PRO A 419 10.59 -15.70 9.10
C PRO A 419 10.46 -14.19 8.84
N VAL A 420 9.69 -13.50 9.70
CA VAL A 420 9.46 -12.05 9.58
C VAL A 420 10.29 -11.30 10.62
N LEU A 421 11.03 -10.28 10.17
CA LEU A 421 11.69 -9.29 11.01
C LEU A 421 10.70 -8.17 11.32
N ILE A 422 10.30 -8.04 12.57
CA ILE A 422 9.33 -7.04 13.03
C ILE A 422 10.11 -5.93 13.73
N VAL A 423 10.26 -4.77 13.10
CA VAL A 423 10.93 -3.59 13.68
C VAL A 423 9.86 -2.65 14.21
N VAL A 424 9.81 -2.50 15.52
CA VAL A 424 8.83 -1.66 16.22
C VAL A 424 9.51 -0.35 16.63
N ILE A 425 8.98 0.76 16.15
CA ILE A 425 9.30 2.09 16.68
C ILE A 425 8.47 2.26 17.94
N ASP A 426 9.13 2.22 19.09
CA ASP A 426 8.52 2.41 20.40
C ASP A 426 8.80 3.83 20.90
N ASN A 427 7.80 4.70 20.78
CA ASN A 427 7.85 6.07 21.25
C ASN A 427 6.76 6.37 22.29
N ASP A 428 6.20 5.31 22.89
CA ASP A 428 5.16 5.32 23.92
C ASP A 428 3.92 6.08 23.46
N GLY A 429 3.42 5.76 22.22
CA GLY A 429 2.11 6.25 21.79
C GLY A 429 2.04 6.88 20.40
N GLY A 430 1.05 7.77 20.20
CA GLY A 430 0.72 8.36 18.92
C GLY A 430 1.63 9.51 18.47
N GLY A 431 2.88 9.23 18.09
CA GLY A 431 3.87 10.21 17.68
C GLY A 431 3.45 11.15 16.54
N ILE A 432 2.59 10.69 15.63
CA ILE A 432 2.09 11.53 14.52
C ILE A 432 1.35 12.78 15.00
N PHE A 433 0.68 12.72 16.14
CA PHE A 433 -0.11 13.82 16.65
C PHE A 433 0.75 15.01 17.12
N GLN A 434 2.07 14.82 17.33
CA GLN A 434 3.02 15.91 17.56
C GLN A 434 3.11 16.89 16.38
N LEU A 435 2.74 16.43 15.18
CA LEU A 435 2.76 17.24 13.95
C LEU A 435 1.45 18.02 13.72
N LEU A 436 0.49 17.92 14.64
CA LEU A 436 -0.84 18.50 14.51
C LEU A 436 -1.07 19.61 15.55
N PRO A 437 -1.97 20.58 15.29
CA PRO A 437 -2.29 21.66 16.24
C PRO A 437 -2.79 21.18 17.61
N CYS A 438 -3.28 19.94 17.71
CA CYS A 438 -3.70 19.37 18.99
C CYS A 438 -2.53 19.13 19.96
N ALA A 439 -1.27 19.20 19.51
CA ALA A 439 -0.09 19.07 20.36
C ALA A 439 -0.03 20.12 21.49
N ASP A 440 -0.70 21.27 21.30
CA ASP A 440 -0.74 22.36 22.26
C ASP A 440 -1.80 22.17 23.38
N LEU A 441 -2.55 21.05 23.38
CA LEU A 441 -3.64 20.81 24.35
C LEU A 441 -3.16 20.27 25.72
N GLY A 442 -1.84 20.23 25.97
CA GLY A 442 -1.25 19.84 27.25
C GLY A 442 -1.66 18.44 27.70
N GLU A 443 -2.18 18.30 28.93
CA GLU A 443 -2.55 16.99 29.49
C GLU A 443 -3.64 16.27 28.69
N THR A 444 -4.55 17.01 28.07
CA THR A 444 -5.58 16.42 27.20
C THR A 444 -4.96 15.78 25.96
N PHE A 445 -3.91 16.40 25.43
CA PHE A 445 -3.15 15.85 24.32
C PHE A 445 -2.51 14.49 24.68
N GLU A 446 -1.80 14.45 25.79
CA GLU A 446 -1.14 13.21 26.25
C GLU A 446 -2.17 12.08 26.46
N ARG A 447 -3.27 12.36 27.14
CA ARG A 447 -4.27 11.34 27.47
C ARG A 447 -5.10 10.87 26.27
N CYS A 448 -5.52 11.79 25.37
CA CYS A 448 -6.53 11.49 24.35
C CYS A 448 -5.95 11.24 22.95
N PHE A 449 -4.77 11.79 22.65
CA PHE A 449 -4.15 11.66 21.33
C PHE A 449 -2.91 10.79 21.36
N VAL A 450 -2.01 11.03 22.29
CA VAL A 450 -0.79 10.22 22.43
C VAL A 450 -1.14 8.83 22.94
N ALA A 451 -2.00 8.72 23.94
CA ALA A 451 -2.41 7.46 24.57
C ALA A 451 -1.19 6.60 24.99
N PRO A 452 -0.30 7.13 25.86
CA PRO A 452 0.89 6.41 26.26
C PRO A 452 0.52 5.08 26.94
N HIS A 453 1.23 4.03 26.61
CA HIS A 453 0.89 2.67 27.07
C HIS A 453 1.80 2.15 28.18
N GLY A 454 3.04 2.62 28.29
CA GLY A 454 3.99 2.20 29.32
C GLY A 454 4.30 0.70 29.36
N LEU A 455 4.15 -0.01 28.22
CA LEU A 455 4.29 -1.45 28.14
C LEU A 455 5.68 -1.84 27.64
N GLU A 456 6.20 -2.97 28.12
CA GLU A 456 7.41 -3.63 27.63
C GLU A 456 7.07 -4.49 26.40
N LEU A 457 7.24 -3.96 25.20
CA LEU A 457 6.77 -4.58 23.97
C LEU A 457 7.49 -5.87 23.61
N LEU A 458 8.80 -5.99 23.93
CA LEU A 458 9.56 -7.20 23.68
C LEU A 458 9.04 -8.41 24.47
N GLY A 459 8.33 -8.18 25.57
CA GLY A 459 7.66 -9.25 26.33
C GLY A 459 6.66 -10.06 25.49
N ALA A 460 6.04 -9.45 24.48
CA ALA A 460 5.12 -10.11 23.57
C ALA A 460 5.80 -11.23 22.74
N ALA A 461 7.11 -11.17 22.51
CA ALA A 461 7.85 -12.20 21.79
C ALA A 461 7.71 -13.59 22.43
N SER A 462 7.58 -13.65 23.75
CA SER A 462 7.41 -14.91 24.50
C SER A 462 6.13 -15.67 24.13
N LEU A 463 5.07 -14.96 23.70
CA LEU A 463 3.81 -15.56 23.24
C LEU A 463 3.98 -16.41 21.98
N ALA A 464 5.01 -16.11 21.19
CA ALA A 464 5.25 -16.74 19.89
C ALA A 464 6.62 -17.45 19.81
N GLY A 465 7.43 -17.40 20.86
CA GLY A 465 8.79 -17.95 20.85
C GLY A 465 9.71 -17.25 19.85
N LEU A 466 9.53 -15.94 19.65
CA LEU A 466 10.34 -15.14 18.75
C LEU A 466 11.62 -14.66 19.44
N GLU A 467 12.67 -14.46 18.65
CA GLU A 467 13.88 -13.79 19.13
C GLU A 467 13.63 -12.29 19.28
N THR A 468 14.42 -11.64 20.14
CA THR A 468 14.32 -10.20 20.39
C THR A 468 15.66 -9.52 20.30
N ALA A 469 15.64 -8.24 19.89
CA ALA A 469 16.80 -7.35 19.93
C ALA A 469 16.36 -5.91 20.20
N ARG A 470 17.28 -5.05 20.63
CA ARG A 470 17.13 -3.61 20.77
C ARG A 470 18.18 -2.88 19.98
N VAL A 471 17.81 -1.77 19.38
CA VAL A 471 18.73 -0.82 18.78
C VAL A 471 19.12 0.18 19.85
N ALA A 472 20.39 0.18 20.25
CA ALA A 472 20.94 1.06 21.28
C ALA A 472 22.05 1.98 20.72
N SER A 473 22.72 1.56 19.65
CA SER A 473 23.88 2.25 19.11
C SER A 473 23.93 2.19 17.59
N GLU A 474 24.83 2.99 17.03
CA GLU A 474 25.11 2.99 15.59
C GLU A 474 25.56 1.61 15.10
N GLY A 475 25.05 1.19 13.94
CA GLY A 475 25.36 -0.11 13.33
C GLY A 475 24.60 -1.31 13.94
N ASP A 476 23.87 -1.13 15.04
CA ASP A 476 23.09 -2.24 15.63
C ASP A 476 22.05 -2.79 14.67
N LEU A 477 21.30 -1.91 14.00
CA LEU A 477 20.24 -2.34 13.09
C LEU A 477 20.83 -3.08 11.88
N ASP A 478 21.91 -2.57 11.29
CA ASP A 478 22.61 -3.23 10.18
C ASP A 478 23.09 -4.64 10.59
N ARG A 479 23.69 -4.76 11.77
CA ARG A 479 24.16 -6.04 12.32
C ARG A 479 23.00 -7.02 12.55
N ILE A 480 21.91 -6.54 13.15
CA ILE A 480 20.72 -7.36 13.43
C ILE A 480 20.10 -7.86 12.11
N VAL A 481 19.91 -6.98 11.13
CA VAL A 481 19.34 -7.35 9.83
C VAL A 481 20.25 -8.30 9.06
N THR A 482 21.56 -8.10 9.11
CA THR A 482 22.55 -8.99 8.46
C THR A 482 22.51 -10.39 9.08
N ASP A 483 22.49 -10.50 10.42
CA ASP A 483 22.37 -11.77 11.12
C ASP A 483 21.02 -12.48 10.83
N TRP A 484 19.94 -11.71 10.84
CA TRP A 484 18.63 -12.22 10.48
C TRP A 484 18.56 -12.71 9.03
N ALA A 485 19.14 -11.96 8.09
CA ALA A 485 19.15 -12.32 6.67
C ALA A 485 19.97 -13.60 6.39
N ALA A 486 21.06 -13.82 7.14
CA ALA A 486 21.84 -15.05 7.06
C ALA A 486 21.05 -16.29 7.55
N ARG A 487 20.13 -16.10 8.47
CA ARG A 487 19.28 -17.14 9.03
C ARG A 487 17.87 -16.59 9.31
N PRO A 488 17.01 -16.46 8.28
CA PRO A 488 15.67 -15.88 8.44
C PRO A 488 14.83 -16.63 9.47
N ARG A 489 14.30 -15.89 10.44
CA ARG A 489 13.48 -16.38 11.56
C ARG A 489 12.55 -15.29 12.04
N GLY A 490 11.55 -15.64 12.83
CA GLY A 490 10.69 -14.65 13.48
C GLY A 490 11.47 -13.89 14.55
N MET A 491 11.56 -12.56 14.44
CA MET A 491 12.27 -11.70 15.37
C MET A 491 11.54 -10.39 15.58
N ILE A 492 11.53 -9.87 16.82
CA ILE A 492 11.06 -8.53 17.15
C ILE A 492 12.27 -7.67 17.53
N VAL A 493 12.40 -6.54 16.86
CA VAL A 493 13.44 -5.53 17.11
C VAL A 493 12.77 -4.25 17.59
N GLU A 494 13.17 -3.76 18.73
CA GLU A 494 12.70 -2.50 19.29
C GLU A 494 13.67 -1.37 18.98
N VAL A 495 13.13 -0.26 18.51
CA VAL A 495 13.80 1.02 18.37
C VAL A 495 13.10 2.00 19.31
N ALA A 496 13.63 2.15 20.53
CA ALA A 496 13.07 3.06 21.52
C ALA A 496 13.45 4.50 21.19
N SER A 497 12.47 5.38 20.97
CA SER A 497 12.70 6.79 20.65
C SER A 497 11.87 7.70 21.55
N ASP A 498 12.32 8.95 21.73
CA ASP A 498 11.49 10.00 22.30
C ASP A 498 10.70 10.68 21.18
N ARG A 499 9.36 10.68 21.27
CA ARG A 499 8.48 11.22 20.21
C ARG A 499 8.64 12.72 19.99
N ARG A 500 8.98 13.51 21.04
CA ARG A 500 9.17 14.96 20.93
C ARG A 500 10.51 15.28 20.30
N GLU A 501 11.58 14.68 20.82
CA GLU A 501 12.93 14.82 20.24
C GLU A 501 12.95 14.36 18.78
N SER A 502 12.25 13.27 18.47
CA SER A 502 12.12 12.76 17.08
C SER A 502 11.36 13.73 16.18
N ALA A 503 10.28 14.35 16.66
CA ALA A 503 9.52 15.34 15.91
C ALA A 503 10.34 16.62 15.66
N ASP A 504 11.06 17.11 16.65
CA ASP A 504 11.91 18.31 16.56
C ASP A 504 13.10 18.09 15.62
N LEU A 505 13.77 16.96 15.74
CA LEU A 505 14.87 16.60 14.85
C LEU A 505 14.40 16.45 13.41
N ARG A 506 13.26 15.77 13.19
CA ARG A 506 12.60 15.66 11.88
C ARG A 506 12.34 17.03 11.26
N ALA A 507 11.73 17.93 12.03
CA ALA A 507 11.41 19.29 11.57
C ALA A 507 12.69 20.04 11.17
N THR A 508 13.76 19.93 11.97
CA THR A 508 15.06 20.54 11.71
C THR A 508 15.68 20.02 10.41
N LEU A 509 15.80 18.70 10.26
CA LEU A 509 16.38 18.07 9.07
C LEU A 509 15.63 18.43 7.78
N ILE A 510 14.31 18.43 7.84
CA ILE A 510 13.47 18.80 6.70
C ILE A 510 13.63 20.29 6.37
N ALA A 511 13.68 21.18 7.36
CA ALA A 511 13.85 22.61 7.15
C ALA A 511 15.22 22.93 6.53
N GLU A 512 16.31 22.33 7.03
CA GLU A 512 17.65 22.47 6.46
C GLU A 512 17.73 21.99 5.02
N ALA A 513 17.09 20.86 4.72
CA ALA A 513 17.06 20.32 3.36
C ALA A 513 16.23 21.19 2.41
N ALA A 514 15.10 21.74 2.86
CA ALA A 514 14.31 22.69 2.09
C ALA A 514 15.09 24.00 1.84
N ALA A 515 15.83 24.50 2.83
CA ALA A 515 16.71 25.67 2.66
C ALA A 515 17.85 25.41 1.64
N ALA A 516 18.38 24.19 1.58
CA ALA A 516 19.37 23.80 0.60
C ALA A 516 18.78 23.83 -0.84
N VAL A 517 17.51 23.49 -1.01
CA VAL A 517 16.77 23.65 -2.28
C VAL A 517 16.68 25.14 -2.64
N ASP A 518 16.29 26.01 -1.71
CA ASP A 518 16.20 27.46 -1.96
C ASP A 518 17.54 28.08 -2.37
N GLY A 519 18.63 27.63 -1.76
CA GLY A 519 20.00 28.04 -2.09
C GLY A 519 20.44 27.66 -3.51
N SER A 520 19.94 26.55 -4.02
CA SER A 520 20.27 26.04 -5.36
C SER A 520 19.57 26.77 -6.51
N ILE A 521 18.56 27.57 -6.20
CA ILE A 521 17.73 28.27 -7.18
C ILE A 521 18.17 29.74 -7.39
N ARG A 522 19.10 30.23 -6.55
CA ARG A 522 19.71 31.56 -6.67
C ARG A 522 20.86 31.53 -7.67
#